data_e5be938a856f8adb77e6a9f45833b8df
#
_entry.id   e5be938a856f8adb77e6a9f45833b8df
#
_cell.length_a   1.000
_cell.length_b   1.000
_cell.length_c   1.000
_cell.angle_alpha   90.00
_cell.angle_beta   90.00
_cell.angle_gamma   90.00
#
_symmetry.space_group_name_H-M   'P 1'
#
loop_
_entity.id
_entity.type
_entity.pdbx_description
1 polymer ?
#
loop_
_entity_poly.entity_id
_entity_poly.type
_entity_poly.pdbx_seq_one_letter_code
_entity_poly.pdbx_strand_id
1 'polypeptide(L)'
;YVLMCCPKSGLGCKHHMALENTVGIIDSDYYDSDNEGHIMVKFRTDHPITLKEGQKFVQGIFLPFGITDDDYADGLRNGGFGSTGF
;
A
#
# COMPACT_ATOMS: atom_id res chain seq x y z
N TYR A 1 -4.99 -6.17 12.54
CA TYR A 1 -5.18 -4.92 11.76
C TYR A 1 -4.32 -4.93 10.52
N VAL A 2 -4.82 -4.31 9.49
CA VAL A 2 -4.05 -4.00 8.30
C VAL A 2 -4.07 -2.49 8.09
N LEU A 3 -3.05 -1.98 7.42
CA LEU A 3 -3.01 -0.59 6.96
C LEU A 3 -3.51 -0.56 5.53
N MET A 4 -4.62 0.14 5.30
CA MET A 4 -5.14 0.32 3.94
C MET A 4 -4.71 1.70 3.45
N CYS A 5 -4.03 1.74 2.31
CA CYS A 5 -3.52 2.96 1.72
C CYS A 5 -4.27 3.31 0.44
N CYS A 6 -4.61 4.58 0.31
CA CYS A 6 -5.27 5.08 -0.90
C CYS A 6 -4.81 6.51 -1.16
N PRO A 7 -4.99 7.02 -2.38
CA PRO A 7 -4.57 8.38 -2.68
C PRO A 7 -5.32 9.39 -1.82
N LYS A 8 -4.65 10.49 -1.50
CA LYS A 8 -5.32 11.62 -0.86
C LYS A 8 -6.45 12.09 -1.76
N SER A 9 -7.60 12.44 -1.17
CA SER A 9 -8.82 12.72 -1.94
C SER A 9 -8.63 13.81 -3.00
N GLY A 10 -7.87 14.86 -2.69
CA GLY A 10 -7.62 15.92 -3.67
C GLY A 10 -6.87 15.43 -4.89
N LEU A 11 -5.90 14.54 -4.71
CA LEU A 11 -5.15 13.97 -5.83
C LEU A 11 -5.98 12.94 -6.59
N GLY A 12 -6.76 12.13 -5.88
CA GLY A 12 -7.62 11.16 -6.54
C GLY A 12 -8.72 11.79 -7.36
N CYS A 13 -9.37 12.83 -6.82
CA CYS A 13 -10.51 13.46 -7.48
C CYS A 13 -10.10 14.47 -8.55
N LYS A 14 -9.01 15.21 -8.35
CA LYS A 14 -8.59 16.28 -9.27
C LYS A 14 -7.61 15.83 -10.30
N HIS A 15 -6.76 14.87 -9.98
CA HIS A 15 -5.67 14.43 -10.87
C HIS A 15 -5.80 12.97 -11.26
N HIS A 16 -6.91 12.35 -10.88
CA HIS A 16 -7.19 10.94 -11.20
C HIS A 16 -6.05 10.01 -10.76
N MET A 17 -5.42 10.33 -9.63
CA MET A 17 -4.38 9.47 -9.08
C MET A 17 -5.00 8.16 -8.60
N ALA A 18 -4.42 7.06 -9.01
CA ALA A 18 -4.82 5.74 -8.55
C ALA A 18 -3.57 4.92 -8.26
N LEU A 19 -3.63 4.11 -7.22
CA LEU A 19 -2.56 3.15 -6.98
C LEU A 19 -2.63 2.05 -8.01
N GLU A 20 -1.48 1.54 -8.43
CA GLU A 20 -1.43 0.48 -9.45
C GLU A 20 -2.16 -0.79 -9.01
N ASN A 21 -2.24 -1.04 -7.73
CA ASN A 21 -2.97 -2.18 -7.18
C ASN A 21 -4.33 -1.79 -6.59
N THR A 22 -4.88 -0.67 -6.99
CA THR A 22 -6.18 -0.12 -6.57
C THR A 22 -6.13 0.43 -5.14
N VAL A 23 -5.86 -0.39 -4.16
CA VAL A 23 -5.59 0.02 -2.78
C VAL A 23 -4.39 -0.78 -2.28
N GLY A 24 -3.58 -0.17 -1.44
CA GLY A 24 -2.47 -0.87 -0.81
C GLY A 24 -2.92 -1.47 0.51
N ILE A 25 -2.69 -2.75 0.70
CA ILE A 25 -2.99 -3.44 1.95
C ILE A 25 -1.66 -3.89 2.55
N ILE A 26 -1.35 -3.37 3.72
CA ILE A 26 -0.09 -3.65 4.42
C ILE A 26 -0.44 -4.35 5.72
N ASP A 27 -0.03 -5.61 5.84
CA ASP A 27 -0.25 -6.35 7.08
C ASP A 27 1.00 -6.31 7.96
N SER A 28 0.86 -6.84 9.17
CA SER A 28 1.90 -6.68 10.18
C SER A 28 3.20 -7.41 9.82
N ASP A 29 3.13 -8.48 9.02
CA ASP A 29 4.33 -9.22 8.65
C ASP A 29 5.22 -8.47 7.64
N TYR A 30 4.70 -7.42 7.01
CA TYR A 30 5.50 -6.62 6.09
C TYR A 30 6.63 -5.89 6.80
N TYR A 31 6.51 -5.65 8.09
CA TYR A 31 7.55 -5.00 8.88
C TYR A 31 8.89 -5.74 8.79
N ASP A 32 8.84 -7.06 8.71
CA ASP A 32 10.04 -7.91 8.67
C ASP A 32 10.44 -8.30 7.24
N SER A 33 9.97 -7.58 6.24
CA SER A 33 10.29 -7.88 4.85
C SER A 33 11.76 -7.55 4.55
N ASP A 34 12.25 -8.04 3.41
CA ASP A 34 13.64 -7.84 3.00
C ASP A 34 14.00 -6.38 2.71
N ASN A 35 13.02 -5.51 2.54
CA ASN A 35 13.23 -4.07 2.38
C ASN A 35 12.99 -3.29 3.69
N GLU A 36 13.09 -3.98 4.82
CA GLU A 36 13.00 -3.39 6.16
C GLU A 36 11.64 -2.77 6.45
N GLY A 37 10.57 -3.29 5.85
CA GLY A 37 9.24 -2.75 6.05
C GLY A 37 9.00 -1.40 5.40
N HIS A 38 9.87 -0.99 4.48
CA HIS A 38 9.72 0.27 3.78
C HIS A 38 8.47 0.25 2.90
N ILE A 39 7.51 1.10 3.20
CA ILE A 39 6.26 1.17 2.45
C ILE A 39 6.52 1.94 1.16
N MET A 40 6.27 1.28 0.04
CA MET A 40 6.45 1.86 -1.28
C MET A 40 5.11 2.00 -1.97
N VAL A 41 4.96 3.05 -2.76
CA VAL A 41 3.71 3.34 -3.45
C VAL A 41 3.99 3.49 -4.94
N LYS A 42 3.24 2.74 -5.73
CA LYS A 42 3.28 2.82 -7.18
C LYS A 42 1.93 3.32 -7.66
N PHE A 43 1.91 4.43 -8.39
CA PHE A 43 0.66 5.07 -8.76
C PHE A 43 0.71 5.60 -10.19
N ARG A 44 -0.46 5.99 -10.69
CA ARG A 44 -0.59 6.64 -12.00
C ARG A 44 -1.54 7.82 -11.89
N THR A 45 -1.41 8.75 -12.82
CA THR A 45 -2.30 9.89 -12.97
C THR A 45 -2.65 10.04 -14.45
N ASP A 46 -3.71 10.78 -14.76
CA ASP A 46 -4.12 10.99 -16.15
C ASP A 46 -3.25 12.01 -16.89
N HIS A 47 -2.42 12.75 -16.16
CA HIS A 47 -1.48 13.69 -16.74
C HIS A 47 -0.30 13.84 -15.76
N PRO A 48 0.87 14.31 -16.23
CA PRO A 48 2.00 14.49 -15.33
C PRO A 48 1.69 15.51 -14.24
N ILE A 49 2.07 15.16 -12.99
CA ILE A 49 1.95 16.06 -11.86
C ILE A 49 3.29 16.11 -11.14
N THR A 50 3.48 17.17 -10.34
CA THR A 50 4.67 17.32 -9.53
C THR A 50 4.28 17.22 -8.05
N LEU A 51 4.90 16.29 -7.34
CA LEU A 51 4.76 16.19 -5.89
C LEU A 51 5.98 16.84 -5.25
N LYS A 52 5.74 17.70 -4.28
CA LYS A 52 6.81 18.38 -3.56
C LYS A 52 7.20 17.56 -2.34
N GLU A 53 8.46 17.68 -1.95
CA GLU A 53 8.94 17.05 -0.72
C GLU A 53 8.08 17.50 0.46
N GLY A 54 7.66 16.55 1.28
CA GLY A 54 6.80 16.80 2.43
C GLY A 54 5.31 16.90 2.11
N GLN A 55 4.95 16.86 0.84
CA GLN A 55 3.54 16.92 0.45
C GLN A 55 2.85 15.59 0.76
N LYS A 56 1.66 15.68 1.32
CA LYS A 56 0.83 14.49 1.55
C LYS A 56 0.22 14.03 0.23
N PHE A 57 0.36 12.75 -0.10
CA PHE A 57 -0.20 12.23 -1.36
C PHE A 57 -0.97 10.93 -1.17
N VAL A 58 -0.73 10.22 -0.09
CA VAL A 58 -1.40 8.95 0.23
C VAL A 58 -1.88 9.04 1.65
N GLN A 59 -3.04 8.48 1.92
CA GLN A 59 -3.57 8.36 3.27
C GLN A 59 -3.70 6.88 3.62
N GLY A 60 -3.54 6.58 4.90
CA GLY A 60 -3.65 5.22 5.40
C GLY A 60 -4.59 5.15 6.57
N ILE A 61 -5.35 4.08 6.65
CA ILE A 61 -6.21 3.81 7.79
C ILE A 61 -5.96 2.40 8.28
N PHE A 62 -6.05 2.20 9.59
CA PHE A 62 -5.93 0.88 10.17
C PHE A 62 -7.32 0.24 10.24
N LEU A 63 -7.41 -0.98 9.74
CA LEU A 63 -8.65 -1.74 9.73
C LEU A 63 -8.42 -3.09 10.39
N PRO A 64 -9.38 -3.58 11.21
CA PRO A 64 -9.31 -4.95 11.67
C PRO A 64 -9.61 -5.90 10.52
N PHE A 65 -9.03 -7.08 10.55
CA PHE A 65 -9.34 -8.10 9.54
C PHE A 65 -9.47 -9.45 10.24
N GLY A 66 -10.25 -10.33 9.61
CA GLY A 66 -10.44 -11.69 10.12
C GLY A 66 -9.40 -12.64 9.55
N ILE A 67 -9.06 -13.63 10.34
CA ILE A 67 -8.15 -14.70 9.94
C ILE A 67 -8.95 -15.98 9.93
N THR A 68 -8.82 -16.76 8.85
CA THR A 68 -9.48 -18.06 8.78
C THR A 68 -8.71 -19.09 9.60
N ASP A 69 -9.41 -20.15 10.05
CA ASP A 69 -8.79 -21.18 10.87
C ASP A 69 -7.66 -21.91 10.15
N ASP A 70 -7.65 -21.90 8.83
CA ASP A 70 -6.64 -22.57 8.01
C ASP A 70 -5.59 -21.61 7.48
N ASP A 71 -5.43 -20.44 8.09
CA ASP A 71 -4.39 -19.50 7.70
C ASP A 71 -3.07 -19.87 8.37
N TYR A 72 -2.10 -20.25 7.56
CA TYR A 72 -0.77 -20.66 8.03
C TYR A 72 0.33 -19.71 7.55
N ALA A 73 0.01 -18.42 7.43
CA ALA A 73 0.96 -17.43 6.96
C ALA A 73 1.98 -17.09 8.04
N ASP A 74 2.92 -18.00 8.29
CA ASP A 74 3.94 -17.87 9.34
C ASP A 74 5.34 -17.60 8.80
N GLY A 75 5.50 -17.48 7.49
CA GLY A 75 6.79 -17.15 6.88
C GLY A 75 7.01 -15.65 6.79
N LEU A 76 8.27 -15.27 6.56
CA LEU A 76 8.58 -13.87 6.30
C LEU A 76 8.07 -13.47 4.92
N ARG A 77 7.55 -12.27 4.86
CA ARG A 77 7.11 -11.68 3.62
C ARG A 77 8.20 -10.78 3.07
N ASN A 78 8.62 -11.01 1.85
CA ASN A 78 9.72 -10.27 1.25
C ASN A 78 9.26 -9.42 0.09
N GLY A 79 9.86 -8.24 -0.04
CA GLY A 79 9.62 -7.34 -1.15
C GLY A 79 8.27 -6.68 -1.13
N GLY A 80 7.75 -6.40 -2.32
CA GLY A 80 6.46 -5.79 -2.52
C GLY A 80 6.04 -6.01 -3.97
N PHE A 81 4.98 -5.38 -4.39
CA PHE A 81 4.54 -5.39 -5.79
C PHE A 81 4.43 -6.80 -6.40
N GLY A 82 3.85 -7.73 -5.63
CA GLY A 82 3.61 -9.08 -6.13
C GLY A 82 4.75 -10.06 -5.93
N SER A 83 5.73 -9.72 -5.10
CA SER A 83 6.86 -10.61 -4.87
C SER A 83 6.49 -11.93 -4.20
N THR A 84 5.36 -12.01 -3.55
CA THR A 84 4.89 -13.22 -2.85
C THR A 84 3.80 -13.96 -3.60
N GLY A 85 3.39 -13.46 -4.72
CA GLY A 85 2.27 -14.04 -5.45
C GLY A 85 2.65 -14.43 -6.86
N PHE A 86 1.81 -14.35 -7.71
CA PHE A 86 1.89 -14.65 -9.12
C PHE A 86 3.02 -14.03 -9.88
#